data_462f05bb273749d75ebaba6dc89c01a3
#
_entry.id   462f05bb273749d75ebaba6dc89c01a3
#
_cell.length_a   1.000
_cell.length_b   1.000
_cell.length_c   1.000
_cell.angle_alpha   90.00
_cell.angle_beta   90.00
_cell.angle_gamma   90.00
#
_symmetry.space_group_name_H-M   'P 1'
#
loop_
_entity.id
_entity.type
_entity.pdbx_description
1 polymer ?
#
loop_
_entity_poly.entity_id
_entity_poly.type
_entity_poly.pdbx_seq_one_letter_code
_entity_poly.pdbx_strand_id
1 'polypeptide(L)'
;MSKPLDVLLVTPPSRVQVYQELSRDFAAIEPPVWSGLLATFLRRHSCSVAILDAEAQGLDHQQTAEQIAAIAPRLAVFVIYGQQPSASTQCMPAGRKVCELLNALGDVPTLVMGTHPSALPRRTLLEEPYTYVCQGEGPATILGLVIALRAPQHSLREVPGLWHMEEGNPVGNAPAPLLTALDQELPGQSWDLLDMTRYRAHNWHCFDNLNQRSPYASLQTSLGCPFTCSFCCINAPFGMPMLRTWSPDNVIGQIDRLVRDYGVTNIKIPDEMFVLNRRHVIGICDRIIERGYRLNIWAYARVDTVQDEVLEKLARAGFTWLGLGIESGSQHVRDGVEKGRFGEGDIVATVDKIRSYGIHVAANYIFGLPDDTSESMRATLDLALALNTEWANFYCAMAYPGSPLYTLARRKQWTLPDDQDGPGWIGYSQHAYESCPLPTDHLTATQVLAFRDRAFVEYFTHPRYVSMLQRTFGAPVATHVAAMCEHQVRRRHHDLAARPAA
;
A
#
# COMPACT_ATOMS: atom_id res chain seq x y z
N MET A 1 -29.29 21.18 19.10
CA MET A 1 -28.10 21.03 18.25
C MET A 1 -27.57 19.63 18.44
N SER A 2 -27.40 18.85 17.37
CA SER A 2 -26.72 17.54 17.42
C SER A 2 -25.29 17.77 17.90
N LYS A 3 -24.73 16.83 18.70
CA LYS A 3 -23.31 16.90 19.07
C LYS A 3 -22.47 16.88 17.77
N PRO A 4 -21.45 17.75 17.68
CA PRO A 4 -20.55 17.70 16.53
C PRO A 4 -19.87 16.33 16.43
N LEU A 5 -19.59 15.87 15.21
CA LEU A 5 -18.82 14.65 14.96
C LEU A 5 -17.42 14.82 15.58
N ASP A 6 -16.97 13.85 16.35
CA ASP A 6 -15.65 13.96 16.99
C ASP A 6 -14.51 13.77 15.99
N VAL A 7 -14.60 12.74 15.14
CA VAL A 7 -13.55 12.40 14.17
C VAL A 7 -14.16 12.07 12.81
N LEU A 8 -13.66 12.73 11.80
CA LEU A 8 -13.85 12.34 10.40
C LEU A 8 -12.54 11.78 9.87
N LEU A 9 -12.52 10.49 9.52
CA LEU A 9 -11.37 9.84 8.89
C LEU A 9 -11.47 10.04 7.38
N VAL A 10 -10.46 10.63 6.77
CA VAL A 10 -10.48 11.05 5.36
C VAL A 10 -9.44 10.27 4.56
N THR A 11 -9.87 9.62 3.48
CA THR A 11 -8.99 9.08 2.43
C THR A 11 -9.05 10.02 1.23
N PRO A 12 -7.98 10.78 0.93
CA PRO A 12 -7.98 11.76 -0.16
C PRO A 12 -7.97 11.09 -1.55
N PRO A 13 -8.50 11.77 -2.61
CA PRO A 13 -8.58 11.24 -3.96
C PRO A 13 -7.22 11.35 -4.67
N SER A 14 -6.43 10.28 -4.61
CA SER A 14 -5.05 10.24 -5.15
C SER A 14 -4.90 9.44 -6.45
N ARG A 15 -5.83 8.50 -6.72
CA ARG A 15 -5.68 7.44 -7.71
C ARG A 15 -5.43 7.94 -9.14
N VAL A 16 -6.14 8.98 -9.57
CA VAL A 16 -5.99 9.51 -10.93
C VAL A 16 -4.60 10.11 -11.14
N GLN A 17 -4.08 10.85 -10.15
CA GLN A 17 -2.74 11.40 -10.21
C GLN A 17 -1.65 10.32 -10.16
N VAL A 18 -1.87 9.30 -9.34
CA VAL A 18 -0.90 8.21 -9.11
C VAL A 18 -0.85 7.23 -10.29
N TYR A 19 -2.00 6.87 -10.89
CA TYR A 19 -2.10 5.81 -11.89
C TYR A 19 -2.48 6.29 -13.30
N GLN A 20 -2.73 7.59 -13.48
CA GLN A 20 -3.19 8.15 -14.75
C GLN A 20 -4.43 7.40 -15.29
N GLU A 21 -4.51 7.11 -16.58
CA GLU A 21 -5.65 6.38 -17.19
C GLU A 21 -5.80 4.94 -16.71
N LEU A 22 -4.72 4.29 -16.26
CA LEU A 22 -4.81 2.95 -15.67
C LEU A 22 -5.74 2.89 -14.44
N SER A 23 -6.00 4.04 -13.82
CA SER A 23 -6.91 4.17 -12.67
C SER A 23 -8.35 3.77 -12.98
N ARG A 24 -8.81 3.88 -14.23
CA ARG A 24 -10.22 3.66 -14.60
C ARG A 24 -10.59 2.18 -14.57
N ASP A 25 -9.83 1.34 -15.29
CA ASP A 25 -10.28 -0.01 -15.61
C ASP A 25 -9.38 -1.10 -14.97
N PHE A 26 -8.10 -0.82 -14.72
CA PHE A 26 -7.14 -1.83 -14.31
C PHE A 26 -6.84 -1.82 -12.81
N ALA A 27 -6.78 -0.64 -12.18
CA ALA A 27 -6.50 -0.53 -10.76
C ALA A 27 -7.68 -0.98 -9.88
N ALA A 28 -7.35 -1.46 -8.67
CA ALA A 28 -8.34 -1.67 -7.62
C ALA A 28 -8.91 -0.35 -7.09
N ILE A 29 -10.08 -0.43 -6.46
CA ILE A 29 -10.56 0.55 -5.48
C ILE A 29 -10.61 -0.18 -4.16
N GLU A 30 -9.65 0.09 -3.28
CA GLU A 30 -9.47 -0.64 -2.04
C GLU A 30 -10.16 0.06 -0.86
N PRO A 31 -10.82 -0.69 0.04
CA PRO A 31 -11.34 -0.10 1.27
C PRO A 31 -10.17 0.42 2.12
N PRO A 32 -10.37 1.55 2.83
CA PRO A 32 -9.33 2.17 3.64
C PRO A 32 -9.18 1.42 4.98
N VAL A 33 -8.35 0.36 4.98
CA VAL A 33 -8.18 -0.58 6.11
C VAL A 33 -7.88 0.15 7.42
N TRP A 34 -6.91 1.06 7.40
CA TRP A 34 -6.54 1.82 8.60
C TRP A 34 -7.68 2.70 9.10
N SER A 35 -8.44 3.36 8.23
CA SER A 35 -9.63 4.13 8.64
C SER A 35 -10.67 3.22 9.32
N GLY A 36 -10.88 2.01 8.79
CA GLY A 36 -11.78 1.02 9.40
C GLY A 36 -11.35 0.57 10.80
N LEU A 37 -10.06 0.29 10.98
CA LEU A 37 -9.46 -0.09 12.27
C LEU A 37 -9.53 1.06 13.29
N LEU A 38 -9.13 2.26 12.90
CA LEU A 38 -9.18 3.46 13.72
C LEU A 38 -10.61 3.80 14.15
N ALA A 39 -11.58 3.68 13.24
CA ALA A 39 -12.98 3.91 13.56
C ALA A 39 -13.48 2.95 14.63
N THR A 40 -13.11 1.67 14.56
CA THR A 40 -13.46 0.69 15.58
C THR A 40 -12.85 1.04 16.93
N PHE A 41 -11.57 1.38 16.97
CA PHE A 41 -10.90 1.79 18.21
C PHE A 41 -11.57 3.02 18.83
N LEU A 42 -11.78 4.07 18.06
CA LEU A 42 -12.34 5.33 18.55
C LEU A 42 -13.79 5.18 19.02
N ARG A 43 -14.63 4.41 18.32
CA ARG A 43 -16.02 4.11 18.73
C ARG A 43 -16.06 3.37 20.08
N ARG A 44 -15.11 2.45 20.32
CA ARG A 44 -14.98 1.76 21.63
C ARG A 44 -14.61 2.72 22.77
N HIS A 45 -13.98 3.85 22.44
CA HIS A 45 -13.65 4.92 23.39
C HIS A 45 -14.67 6.07 23.36
N SER A 46 -15.91 5.78 22.96
CA SER A 46 -17.05 6.74 22.99
C SER A 46 -16.82 8.00 22.15
N CYS A 47 -16.07 7.88 21.05
CA CYS A 47 -15.99 8.92 20.03
C CYS A 47 -17.05 8.66 18.94
N SER A 48 -17.70 9.72 18.48
CA SER A 48 -18.49 9.67 17.24
C SER A 48 -17.55 9.76 16.05
N VAL A 49 -17.66 8.79 15.10
CA VAL A 49 -16.72 8.64 13.99
C VAL A 49 -17.47 8.42 12.69
N ALA A 50 -17.00 9.05 11.63
CA ALA A 50 -17.39 8.75 10.25
C ALA A 50 -16.14 8.58 9.37
N ILE A 51 -16.31 7.95 8.22
CA ILE A 51 -15.27 7.78 7.20
C ILE A 51 -15.74 8.48 5.92
N LEU A 52 -14.90 9.37 5.38
CA LEU A 52 -15.04 9.96 4.07
C LEU A 52 -13.97 9.36 3.16
N ASP A 53 -14.35 8.34 2.41
CA ASP A 53 -13.49 7.77 1.37
C ASP A 53 -13.75 8.47 0.04
N ALA A 54 -13.04 9.58 -0.20
CA ALA A 54 -13.18 10.38 -1.42
C ALA A 54 -12.76 9.59 -2.66
N GLU A 55 -11.81 8.68 -2.51
CA GLU A 55 -11.34 7.79 -3.59
C GLU A 55 -12.47 6.88 -4.10
N ALA A 56 -13.14 6.18 -3.19
CA ALA A 56 -14.24 5.27 -3.53
C ALA A 56 -15.51 6.02 -3.98
N GLN A 57 -15.73 7.23 -3.45
CA GLN A 57 -16.86 8.07 -3.82
C GLN A 57 -16.66 8.79 -5.16
N GLY A 58 -15.43 8.80 -5.71
CA GLY A 58 -15.09 9.50 -6.95
C GLY A 58 -15.15 11.02 -6.83
N LEU A 59 -14.91 11.53 -5.63
CA LEU A 59 -14.87 12.98 -5.37
C LEU A 59 -13.53 13.56 -5.87
N ASP A 60 -13.57 14.80 -6.32
CA ASP A 60 -12.36 15.58 -6.53
C ASP A 60 -11.89 16.27 -5.23
N HIS A 61 -10.75 16.97 -5.29
CA HIS A 61 -10.18 17.63 -4.11
C HIS A 61 -11.09 18.72 -3.55
N GLN A 62 -11.76 19.49 -4.41
CA GLN A 62 -12.67 20.57 -4.01
C GLN A 62 -13.91 20.00 -3.32
N GLN A 63 -14.56 19.04 -3.94
CA GLN A 63 -15.73 18.35 -3.39
C GLN A 63 -15.42 17.68 -2.05
N THR A 64 -14.21 17.11 -1.92
CA THR A 64 -13.77 16.50 -0.67
C THR A 64 -13.63 17.56 0.44
N ALA A 65 -12.99 18.69 0.16
CA ALA A 65 -12.84 19.79 1.12
C ALA A 65 -14.20 20.37 1.54
N GLU A 66 -15.11 20.59 0.59
CA GLU A 66 -16.46 21.10 0.85
C GLU A 66 -17.27 20.14 1.73
N GLN A 67 -17.17 18.82 1.51
CA GLN A 67 -17.84 17.84 2.36
C GLN A 67 -17.27 17.84 3.79
N ILE A 68 -15.94 17.94 3.96
CA ILE A 68 -15.33 18.05 5.29
C ILE A 68 -15.83 19.31 5.99
N ALA A 69 -15.82 20.46 5.31
CA ALA A 69 -16.29 21.73 5.85
C ALA A 69 -17.79 21.67 6.23
N ALA A 70 -18.63 21.06 5.41
CA ALA A 70 -20.07 20.90 5.69
C ALA A 70 -20.34 19.99 6.91
N ILE A 71 -19.56 18.93 7.09
CA ILE A 71 -19.64 18.04 8.27
C ILE A 71 -19.15 18.76 9.53
N ALA A 72 -18.17 19.65 9.39
CA ALA A 72 -17.54 20.40 10.49
C ALA A 72 -17.16 19.51 11.69
N PRO A 73 -16.33 18.47 11.49
CA PRO A 73 -15.91 17.58 12.57
C PRO A 73 -15.01 18.34 13.55
N ARG A 74 -14.92 17.85 14.80
CA ARG A 74 -13.95 18.37 15.77
C ARG A 74 -12.51 18.15 15.32
N LEU A 75 -12.26 17.05 14.60
CA LEU A 75 -10.98 16.69 14.03
C LEU A 75 -11.17 15.95 12.69
N ALA A 76 -10.56 16.46 11.62
CA ALA A 76 -10.42 15.74 10.36
C ALA A 76 -9.07 15.03 10.33
N VAL A 77 -9.07 13.69 10.22
CA VAL A 77 -7.86 12.88 10.20
C VAL A 77 -7.62 12.37 8.78
N PHE A 78 -6.57 12.84 8.13
CA PHE A 78 -6.13 12.39 6.83
C PHE A 78 -5.32 11.11 6.99
N VAL A 79 -5.90 9.97 6.60
CA VAL A 79 -5.30 8.63 6.71
C VAL A 79 -4.62 8.27 5.41
N ILE A 80 -3.31 8.53 5.33
CA ILE A 80 -2.54 8.44 4.09
C ILE A 80 -1.63 7.20 4.10
N TYR A 81 -2.20 6.03 3.80
CA TYR A 81 -1.45 4.78 3.64
C TYR A 81 -1.37 4.32 2.18
N GLY A 82 -2.37 4.62 1.34
CA GLY A 82 -2.49 4.06 -0.01
C GLY A 82 -2.81 2.56 0.00
N GLN A 83 -2.62 1.90 -1.14
CA GLN A 83 -2.92 0.47 -1.33
C GLN A 83 -1.88 -0.45 -0.69
N GLN A 84 -0.72 0.07 -0.37
CA GLN A 84 0.39 -0.58 0.34
C GLN A 84 1.21 0.51 1.05
N PRO A 85 1.98 0.16 2.08
CA PRO A 85 2.64 1.15 2.94
C PRO A 85 3.57 2.13 2.21
N SER A 86 4.30 1.67 1.21
CA SER A 86 5.16 2.51 0.37
C SER A 86 4.38 3.54 -0.46
N ALA A 87 3.09 3.28 -0.72
CA ALA A 87 2.23 4.20 -1.45
C ALA A 87 1.84 5.46 -0.64
N SER A 88 2.10 5.51 0.66
CA SER A 88 1.81 6.66 1.51
C SER A 88 2.44 7.95 0.96
N THR A 89 3.71 7.92 0.60
CA THR A 89 4.44 9.11 0.11
C THR A 89 3.82 9.71 -1.14
N GLN A 90 3.46 8.89 -2.12
CA GLN A 90 2.88 9.37 -3.39
C GLN A 90 1.45 9.91 -3.24
N CYS A 91 0.76 9.59 -2.15
CA CYS A 91 -0.59 10.09 -1.86
C CYS A 91 -0.60 11.40 -1.05
N MET A 92 0.54 11.84 -0.52
CA MET A 92 0.65 13.10 0.23
C MET A 92 0.16 14.32 -0.57
N PRO A 93 0.47 14.50 -1.88
CA PRO A 93 0.02 15.66 -2.64
C PRO A 93 -1.51 15.78 -2.73
N ALA A 94 -2.23 14.67 -2.82
CA ALA A 94 -3.69 14.71 -2.84
C ALA A 94 -4.25 15.17 -1.49
N GLY A 95 -3.71 14.66 -0.38
CA GLY A 95 -4.07 15.10 0.96
C GLY A 95 -3.76 16.58 1.20
N ARG A 96 -2.55 17.04 0.79
CA ARG A 96 -2.14 18.45 0.82
C ARG A 96 -3.16 19.33 0.11
N LYS A 97 -3.53 18.96 -1.13
CA LYS A 97 -4.45 19.77 -1.92
C LYS A 97 -5.84 19.89 -1.28
N VAL A 98 -6.37 18.81 -0.73
CA VAL A 98 -7.64 18.83 0.00
C VAL A 98 -7.52 19.73 1.25
N CYS A 99 -6.41 19.60 2.00
CA CYS A 99 -6.21 20.40 3.23
C CYS A 99 -6.05 21.90 2.93
N GLU A 100 -5.33 22.29 1.85
CA GLU A 100 -5.24 23.67 1.40
C GLU A 100 -6.63 24.26 1.08
N LEU A 101 -7.46 23.53 0.37
CA LEU A 101 -8.82 23.94 0.02
C LEU A 101 -9.71 24.01 1.28
N LEU A 102 -9.58 23.06 2.19
CA LEU A 102 -10.31 23.06 3.46
C LEU A 102 -9.95 24.27 4.32
N ASN A 103 -8.68 24.60 4.45
CA ASN A 103 -8.19 25.76 5.20
C ASN A 103 -8.71 27.09 4.62
N ALA A 104 -9.00 27.13 3.32
CA ALA A 104 -9.64 28.29 2.69
C ALA A 104 -11.16 28.40 2.96
N LEU A 105 -11.81 27.30 3.39
CA LEU A 105 -13.24 27.24 3.70
C LEU A 105 -13.55 27.45 5.20
N GLY A 106 -12.59 27.20 6.10
CA GLY A 106 -12.79 27.37 7.53
C GLY A 106 -11.69 26.73 8.38
N ASP A 107 -11.86 26.82 9.70
CA ASP A 107 -10.85 26.42 10.70
C ASP A 107 -11.09 25.01 11.27
N VAL A 108 -11.26 24.01 10.41
CA VAL A 108 -11.37 22.62 10.86
C VAL A 108 -9.99 22.08 11.25
N PRO A 109 -9.74 21.66 12.51
CA PRO A 109 -8.46 21.08 12.89
C PRO A 109 -8.17 19.82 12.09
N THR A 110 -6.95 19.70 11.57
CA THR A 110 -6.52 18.59 10.70
C THR A 110 -5.35 17.84 11.30
N LEU A 111 -5.38 16.50 11.24
CA LEU A 111 -4.28 15.62 11.59
C LEU A 111 -3.94 14.76 10.36
N VAL A 112 -2.67 14.66 10.00
CA VAL A 112 -2.21 13.69 9.00
C VAL A 112 -1.49 12.52 9.64
N MET A 113 -1.74 11.32 9.14
CA MET A 113 -1.08 10.08 9.57
C MET A 113 -0.81 9.14 8.40
N GLY A 114 0.13 8.23 8.59
CA GLY A 114 0.53 7.24 7.62
C GLY A 114 2.01 6.90 7.71
N THR A 115 2.51 6.11 6.78
CA THR A 115 3.93 5.71 6.76
C THR A 115 4.83 6.93 6.52
N HIS A 116 4.48 7.79 5.58
CA HIS A 116 5.25 9.00 5.28
C HIS A 116 5.28 10.01 6.45
N PRO A 117 4.14 10.44 7.03
CA PRO A 117 4.15 11.33 8.19
C PRO A 117 4.90 10.75 9.39
N SER A 118 4.85 9.43 9.58
CA SER A 118 5.60 8.77 10.67
C SER A 118 7.11 8.78 10.43
N ALA A 119 7.54 8.70 9.18
CA ALA A 119 8.96 8.73 8.80
C ALA A 119 9.57 10.15 8.87
N LEU A 120 8.79 11.16 8.51
CA LEU A 120 9.25 12.56 8.41
C LEU A 120 8.31 13.53 9.16
N PRO A 121 7.99 13.30 10.44
CA PRO A 121 6.93 14.04 11.13
C PRO A 121 7.22 15.55 11.26
N ARG A 122 8.46 15.90 11.59
CA ARG A 122 8.87 17.31 11.68
C ARG A 122 8.78 18.03 10.33
N ARG A 123 9.25 17.37 9.27
CA ARG A 123 9.22 17.91 7.92
C ARG A 123 7.79 18.05 7.41
N THR A 124 6.96 17.03 7.65
CA THR A 124 5.54 17.07 7.32
C THR A 124 4.82 18.23 8.01
N LEU A 125 5.08 18.47 9.31
CA LEU A 125 4.47 19.57 10.04
C LEU A 125 4.89 20.95 9.51
N LEU A 126 6.11 21.09 8.98
CA LEU A 126 6.64 22.36 8.51
C LEU A 126 6.28 22.67 7.04
N GLU A 127 6.16 21.63 6.22
CA GLU A 127 6.00 21.78 4.76
C GLU A 127 4.57 21.56 4.27
N GLU A 128 3.74 20.88 5.07
CA GLU A 128 2.37 20.50 4.70
C GLU A 128 1.33 21.32 5.49
N PRO A 129 0.12 21.57 4.94
CA PRO A 129 -0.85 22.51 5.51
C PRO A 129 -1.66 21.95 6.70
N TYR A 130 -1.23 20.84 7.31
CA TYR A 130 -1.93 20.21 8.42
C TYR A 130 -1.66 20.89 9.76
N THR A 131 -2.69 20.92 10.64
CA THR A 131 -2.55 21.45 12.00
C THR A 131 -1.67 20.57 12.89
N TYR A 132 -1.80 19.25 12.70
CA TYR A 132 -1.14 18.22 13.50
C TYR A 132 -0.58 17.10 12.62
N VAL A 133 0.47 16.43 13.12
CA VAL A 133 1.03 15.22 12.49
C VAL A 133 1.09 14.11 13.53
N CYS A 134 0.64 12.92 13.15
CA CYS A 134 0.77 11.71 13.95
C CYS A 134 2.03 10.94 13.54
N GLN A 135 2.92 10.71 14.47
CA GLN A 135 4.03 9.77 14.35
C GLN A 135 3.65 8.45 15.03
N GLY A 136 3.45 7.40 14.26
CA GLY A 136 3.08 6.08 14.78
C GLY A 136 1.78 5.52 14.21
N GLU A 137 1.20 4.54 14.91
CA GLU A 137 0.01 3.79 14.47
C GLU A 137 -1.29 4.60 14.45
N GLY A 138 -1.38 5.63 15.28
CA GLY A 138 -2.51 6.57 15.33
C GLY A 138 -3.52 6.39 16.45
N PRO A 139 -3.94 5.21 16.91
CA PRO A 139 -5.06 5.07 17.85
C PRO A 139 -4.94 5.92 19.11
N ALA A 140 -3.84 5.80 19.85
CA ALA A 140 -3.61 6.55 21.08
C ALA A 140 -3.44 8.06 20.82
N THR A 141 -2.78 8.44 19.74
CA THR A 141 -2.56 9.84 19.35
C THR A 141 -3.87 10.53 19.01
N ILE A 142 -4.71 9.89 18.17
CA ILE A 142 -6.00 10.47 17.77
C ILE A 142 -6.93 10.60 18.98
N LEU A 143 -7.03 9.56 19.82
CA LEU A 143 -7.85 9.58 21.02
C LEU A 143 -7.39 10.69 21.98
N GLY A 144 -6.09 10.78 22.27
CA GLY A 144 -5.52 11.82 23.13
C GLY A 144 -5.78 13.22 22.58
N LEU A 145 -5.62 13.42 21.27
CA LEU A 145 -5.91 14.71 20.63
C LEU A 145 -7.40 15.07 20.70
N VAL A 146 -8.31 14.13 20.47
CA VAL A 146 -9.76 14.37 20.61
C VAL A 146 -10.11 14.77 22.05
N ILE A 147 -9.50 14.12 23.05
CA ILE A 147 -9.71 14.49 24.49
C ILE A 147 -9.21 15.93 24.73
N ALA A 148 -8.02 16.27 24.23
CA ALA A 148 -7.48 17.62 24.36
C ALA A 148 -8.35 18.70 23.68
N LEU A 149 -8.87 18.39 22.49
CA LEU A 149 -9.76 19.29 21.73
C LEU A 149 -11.18 19.43 22.37
N ARG A 150 -11.63 18.42 23.14
CA ARG A 150 -12.90 18.49 23.88
C ARG A 150 -12.79 19.33 25.17
N ALA A 151 -11.62 19.36 25.75
CA ALA A 151 -11.37 19.97 27.05
C ALA A 151 -10.03 20.72 27.06
N PRO A 152 -10.04 22.06 26.86
CA PRO A 152 -8.84 22.89 26.72
C PRO A 152 -7.85 22.85 27.90
N GLN A 153 -8.25 22.31 29.04
CA GLN A 153 -7.37 22.10 30.23
C GLN A 153 -6.34 20.94 29.97
N HIS A 154 -6.57 20.07 28.99
CA HIS A 154 -5.62 19.04 28.65
C HIS A 154 -4.55 19.60 27.71
N SER A 155 -3.28 19.36 28.06
CA SER A 155 -2.13 19.82 27.29
C SER A 155 -1.92 18.98 26.03
N LEU A 156 -1.68 19.62 24.91
CA LEU A 156 -1.24 18.91 23.70
C LEU A 156 0.08 18.16 23.91
N ARG A 157 0.93 18.62 24.85
CA ARG A 157 2.20 17.96 25.19
C ARG A 157 2.04 16.56 25.81
N GLU A 158 0.84 16.24 26.33
CA GLU A 158 0.53 14.95 26.93
C GLU A 158 0.02 13.92 25.90
N VAL A 159 -0.23 14.35 24.64
CA VAL A 159 -0.75 13.47 23.58
C VAL A 159 0.40 12.67 22.96
N PRO A 160 0.50 11.34 23.17
CA PRO A 160 1.64 10.56 22.70
C PRO A 160 1.68 10.50 21.17
N GLY A 161 2.87 10.59 20.59
CA GLY A 161 3.10 10.54 19.16
C GLY A 161 2.62 11.75 18.36
N LEU A 162 2.14 12.82 19.03
CA LEU A 162 1.68 14.03 18.38
C LEU A 162 2.86 14.96 18.08
N TRP A 163 2.85 15.51 16.86
CA TRP A 163 3.65 16.66 16.46
C TRP A 163 2.73 17.86 16.22
N HIS A 164 3.08 19.01 16.79
CA HIS A 164 2.31 20.27 16.72
C HIS A 164 3.22 21.48 16.76
N MET A 165 2.70 22.61 16.37
CA MET A 165 3.40 23.90 16.50
C MET A 165 3.17 24.47 17.92
N GLU A 166 4.24 24.92 18.57
CA GLU A 166 4.19 25.62 19.84
C GLU A 166 5.10 26.85 19.76
N GLU A 167 4.53 28.02 19.96
CA GLU A 167 5.25 29.30 19.86
C GLU A 167 6.06 29.44 18.56
N GLY A 168 5.52 28.95 17.44
CA GLY A 168 6.16 28.98 16.13
C GLY A 168 7.22 27.87 15.88
N ASN A 169 7.42 26.97 16.84
CA ASN A 169 8.39 25.86 16.71
C ASN A 169 7.69 24.50 16.59
N PRO A 170 8.18 23.56 15.78
CA PRO A 170 7.67 22.21 15.70
C PRO A 170 8.11 21.39 16.93
N VAL A 171 7.15 20.89 17.69
CA VAL A 171 7.36 20.05 18.88
C VAL A 171 6.81 18.67 18.63
N GLY A 172 7.62 17.64 18.89
CA GLY A 172 7.23 16.23 18.88
C GLY A 172 7.16 15.67 20.29
N ASN A 173 6.03 15.08 20.63
CA ASN A 173 5.84 14.43 21.93
C ASN A 173 6.49 13.04 21.99
N ALA A 174 6.52 12.44 23.18
CA ALA A 174 6.96 11.06 23.36
C ALA A 174 6.18 10.10 22.44
N PRO A 175 6.83 9.06 21.87
CA PRO A 175 6.16 8.09 21.01
C PRO A 175 4.95 7.44 21.72
N ALA A 176 3.90 7.18 20.93
CA ALA A 176 2.78 6.41 21.40
C ALA A 176 3.18 4.93 21.62
N PRO A 177 2.67 4.27 22.68
CA PRO A 177 2.87 2.84 22.85
C PRO A 177 2.17 2.08 21.70
N LEU A 178 2.82 1.02 21.21
CA LEU A 178 2.22 0.14 20.22
C LEU A 178 1.13 -0.72 20.85
N LEU A 179 0.04 -0.93 20.11
CA LEU A 179 -1.01 -1.85 20.53
C LEU A 179 -0.51 -3.29 20.41
N THR A 180 -0.54 -4.05 21.48
CA THR A 180 -0.02 -5.42 21.53
C THR A 180 -1.13 -6.48 21.60
N ALA A 181 -2.25 -6.16 22.20
CA ALA A 181 -3.42 -7.03 22.33
C ALA A 181 -4.44 -6.75 21.22
N LEU A 182 -4.06 -7.05 19.94
CA LEU A 182 -4.84 -6.64 18.78
C LEU A 182 -6.31 -7.08 18.81
N ASP A 183 -6.60 -8.30 19.25
CA ASP A 183 -7.97 -8.82 19.35
C ASP A 183 -8.86 -7.96 20.28
N GLN A 184 -8.26 -7.39 21.32
CA GLN A 184 -8.97 -6.60 22.31
C GLN A 184 -8.99 -5.11 21.95
N GLU A 185 -7.88 -4.59 21.46
CA GLU A 185 -7.70 -3.16 21.22
C GLU A 185 -8.19 -2.73 19.84
N LEU A 186 -7.97 -3.58 18.81
CA LEU A 186 -8.38 -3.38 17.41
C LEU A 186 -9.16 -4.61 16.89
N PRO A 187 -10.35 -4.94 17.42
CA PRO A 187 -11.03 -6.21 17.11
C PRO A 187 -11.49 -6.38 15.66
N GLY A 188 -11.21 -5.44 14.79
CA GLY A 188 -11.51 -5.48 13.36
C GLY A 188 -11.91 -4.11 12.81
N GLN A 189 -12.40 -4.10 11.57
CA GLN A 189 -12.77 -2.88 10.87
C GLN A 189 -14.27 -2.54 11.05
N SER A 190 -14.58 -1.25 11.03
CA SER A 190 -15.96 -0.73 11.02
C SER A 190 -16.52 -0.70 9.60
N TRP A 191 -16.84 -1.87 9.05
CA TRP A 191 -17.38 -2.03 7.69
C TRP A 191 -18.68 -1.29 7.47
N ASP A 192 -19.48 -1.09 8.52
CA ASP A 192 -20.76 -0.37 8.53
C ASP A 192 -20.62 1.13 8.21
N LEU A 193 -19.42 1.67 8.24
CA LEU A 193 -19.12 3.06 7.87
C LEU A 193 -18.67 3.19 6.39
N LEU A 194 -18.62 2.09 5.64
CA LEU A 194 -18.17 2.04 4.26
C LEU A 194 -19.29 1.57 3.33
N ASP A 195 -19.39 2.18 2.15
CA ASP A 195 -20.25 1.66 1.08
C ASP A 195 -19.50 0.55 0.33
N MET A 196 -19.66 -0.70 0.79
CA MET A 196 -18.95 -1.87 0.29
C MET A 196 -19.21 -2.16 -1.21
N THR A 197 -20.23 -1.54 -1.82
CA THR A 197 -20.52 -1.69 -3.26
C THR A 197 -19.53 -0.94 -4.16
N ARG A 198 -18.78 0.02 -3.61
CA ARG A 198 -17.84 0.87 -4.35
C ARG A 198 -16.48 0.25 -4.55
N TYR A 199 -16.14 -0.81 -3.78
CA TYR A 199 -14.81 -1.41 -3.82
C TYR A 199 -14.73 -2.52 -4.87
N ARG A 200 -13.60 -2.57 -5.55
CA ARG A 200 -13.33 -3.59 -6.57
C ARG A 200 -11.88 -4.07 -6.52
N ALA A 201 -11.68 -5.36 -6.75
CA ALA A 201 -10.37 -5.99 -6.84
C ALA A 201 -9.57 -5.50 -8.05
N HIS A 202 -8.25 -5.71 -8.04
CA HIS A 202 -7.43 -5.62 -9.24
C HIS A 202 -7.94 -6.55 -10.33
N ASN A 203 -7.75 -6.19 -11.60
CA ASN A 203 -8.14 -7.01 -12.72
C ASN A 203 -7.52 -8.43 -12.66
N TRP A 204 -6.20 -8.52 -12.44
CA TRP A 204 -5.49 -9.79 -12.39
C TRP A 204 -5.97 -10.73 -11.27
N HIS A 205 -6.38 -10.18 -10.14
CA HIS A 205 -6.95 -10.98 -9.04
C HIS A 205 -8.21 -11.76 -9.47
N CYS A 206 -8.90 -11.26 -10.48
CA CYS A 206 -10.15 -11.83 -10.99
C CYS A 206 -10.00 -12.35 -12.43
N PHE A 207 -8.84 -12.84 -12.83
CA PHE A 207 -8.65 -13.41 -14.18
C PHE A 207 -9.54 -14.62 -14.45
N ASP A 208 -9.93 -15.38 -13.44
CA ASP A 208 -10.93 -16.44 -13.59
C ASP A 208 -12.32 -15.90 -13.95
N ASN A 209 -12.64 -14.65 -13.54
CA ASN A 209 -13.89 -13.97 -13.88
C ASN A 209 -13.74 -12.45 -13.78
N LEU A 210 -13.34 -11.81 -14.89
CA LEU A 210 -13.12 -10.36 -14.98
C LEU A 210 -14.36 -9.50 -14.62
N ASN A 211 -15.56 -10.08 -14.75
CA ASN A 211 -16.80 -9.38 -14.45
C ASN A 211 -17.20 -9.42 -12.97
N GLN A 212 -16.48 -10.21 -12.15
CA GLN A 212 -16.78 -10.36 -10.72
C GLN A 212 -15.67 -9.75 -9.85
N ARG A 213 -15.28 -8.50 -10.12
CA ARG A 213 -14.29 -7.76 -9.32
C ARG A 213 -14.87 -7.18 -8.03
N SER A 214 -16.19 -7.12 -7.91
CA SER A 214 -16.95 -6.68 -6.73
C SER A 214 -17.99 -7.74 -6.37
N PRO A 215 -18.38 -7.88 -5.07
CA PRO A 215 -17.84 -7.15 -3.92
C PRO A 215 -16.41 -7.58 -3.54
N TYR A 216 -15.67 -6.66 -2.93
CA TYR A 216 -14.26 -6.80 -2.61
C TYR A 216 -13.91 -6.20 -1.25
N ALA A 217 -13.01 -6.85 -0.52
CA ALA A 217 -12.49 -6.32 0.73
C ALA A 217 -10.97 -6.52 0.86
N SER A 218 -10.36 -5.66 1.65
CA SER A 218 -8.97 -5.77 2.11
C SER A 218 -8.97 -5.96 3.61
N LEU A 219 -8.38 -7.07 4.10
CA LEU A 219 -8.41 -7.47 5.50
C LEU A 219 -7.01 -7.79 6.00
N GLN A 220 -6.48 -7.00 6.92
CA GLN A 220 -5.23 -7.33 7.61
C GLN A 220 -5.43 -8.40 8.67
N THR A 221 -4.47 -9.34 8.75
CA THR A 221 -4.41 -10.38 9.77
C THR A 221 -3.18 -10.22 10.67
N SER A 222 -2.25 -9.35 10.26
CA SER A 222 -1.05 -8.99 11.03
C SER A 222 -0.61 -7.55 10.75
N LEU A 223 0.20 -6.99 11.63
CA LEU A 223 0.82 -5.67 11.50
C LEU A 223 2.33 -5.76 11.61
N GLY A 224 3.03 -5.09 10.69
CA GLY A 224 4.47 -4.99 10.65
C GLY A 224 5.16 -6.16 9.98
N CYS A 225 6.48 -6.06 9.87
CA CYS A 225 7.34 -7.05 9.23
C CYS A 225 8.63 -7.20 10.04
N PRO A 226 9.10 -8.42 10.34
CA PRO A 226 10.33 -8.62 11.11
C PRO A 226 11.61 -8.49 10.27
N PHE A 227 11.48 -8.35 8.94
CA PHE A 227 12.61 -8.21 8.03
C PHE A 227 13.08 -6.76 7.91
N THR A 228 14.34 -6.58 7.50
CA THR A 228 15.05 -5.30 7.42
C THR A 228 15.48 -4.94 6.00
N CYS A 229 14.76 -5.44 4.97
CA CYS A 229 15.07 -5.13 3.57
C CYS A 229 15.28 -3.62 3.38
N SER A 230 16.43 -3.22 2.83
CA SER A 230 16.88 -1.83 2.85
C SER A 230 15.98 -0.85 2.08
N PHE A 231 15.25 -1.33 1.06
CA PHE A 231 14.31 -0.53 0.27
C PHE A 231 12.94 -0.34 0.95
N CYS A 232 12.65 -1.07 2.05
CA CYS A 232 11.32 -1.14 2.64
C CYS A 232 11.12 -0.12 3.76
N CYS A 233 9.98 0.59 3.75
CA CYS A 233 9.62 1.60 4.75
C CYS A 233 8.48 1.17 5.70
N ILE A 234 8.06 -0.10 5.64
CA ILE A 234 6.86 -0.59 6.34
C ILE A 234 6.91 -0.38 7.86
N ASN A 235 8.11 -0.42 8.44
CA ASN A 235 8.27 -0.31 9.89
C ASN A 235 8.26 1.15 10.41
N ALA A 236 8.16 2.16 9.53
CA ALA A 236 8.20 3.56 9.96
C ALA A 236 7.10 3.93 11.00
N PRO A 237 5.83 3.47 10.86
CA PRO A 237 4.81 3.71 11.89
C PRO A 237 5.05 2.93 13.19
N PHE A 238 5.83 1.87 13.16
CA PHE A 238 6.05 0.99 14.31
C PHE A 238 7.38 1.28 15.02
N GLY A 239 8.28 2.03 14.39
CA GLY A 239 9.59 2.40 14.95
C GLY A 239 10.62 1.27 14.98
N MET A 240 10.23 0.01 14.77
CA MET A 240 11.10 -1.17 14.79
C MET A 240 10.53 -2.32 13.97
N PRO A 241 11.37 -3.24 13.44
CA PRO A 241 10.92 -4.48 12.84
C PRO A 241 10.21 -5.36 13.88
N MET A 242 8.97 -5.74 13.57
CA MET A 242 8.15 -6.62 14.42
C MET A 242 6.99 -7.21 13.65
N LEU A 243 6.38 -8.26 14.20
CA LEU A 243 5.14 -8.85 13.68
C LEU A 243 4.18 -9.06 14.85
N ARG A 244 2.98 -8.50 14.73
CA ARG A 244 1.84 -8.70 15.65
C ARG A 244 0.68 -9.25 14.85
N THR A 245 -0.02 -10.23 15.39
CA THR A 245 -1.10 -10.92 14.69
C THR A 245 -2.40 -10.83 15.48
N TRP A 246 -3.51 -10.73 14.77
CA TRP A 246 -4.81 -11.09 15.35
C TRP A 246 -4.91 -12.61 15.49
N SER A 247 -5.73 -13.08 16.41
CA SER A 247 -6.01 -14.52 16.48
C SER A 247 -6.76 -14.99 15.23
N PRO A 248 -6.61 -16.25 14.82
CA PRO A 248 -7.42 -16.83 13.76
C PRO A 248 -8.93 -16.73 14.01
N ASP A 249 -9.37 -16.74 15.28
CA ASP A 249 -10.78 -16.58 15.65
C ASP A 249 -11.30 -15.16 15.38
N ASN A 250 -10.48 -14.13 15.64
CA ASN A 250 -10.82 -12.78 15.28
C ASN A 250 -10.89 -12.61 13.75
N VAL A 251 -9.90 -13.12 13.04
CA VAL A 251 -9.82 -13.01 11.57
C VAL A 251 -11.03 -13.67 10.90
N ILE A 252 -11.40 -14.90 11.31
CA ILE A 252 -12.56 -15.58 10.71
C ILE A 252 -13.87 -14.86 11.07
N GLY A 253 -13.98 -14.27 12.25
CA GLY A 253 -15.13 -13.45 12.62
C GLY A 253 -15.32 -12.23 11.70
N GLN A 254 -14.23 -11.61 11.25
CA GLN A 254 -14.29 -10.53 10.25
C GLN A 254 -14.67 -11.07 8.86
N ILE A 255 -14.12 -12.21 8.45
CA ILE A 255 -14.48 -12.87 7.17
C ILE A 255 -15.96 -13.28 7.20
N ASP A 256 -16.46 -13.83 8.32
CA ASP A 256 -17.87 -14.18 8.49
C ASP A 256 -18.79 -12.96 8.24
N ARG A 257 -18.43 -11.80 8.77
CA ARG A 257 -19.18 -10.54 8.52
C ARG A 257 -19.10 -10.12 7.05
N LEU A 258 -17.92 -10.12 6.45
CA LEU A 258 -17.73 -9.73 5.04
C LEU A 258 -18.56 -10.61 4.11
N VAL A 259 -18.58 -11.92 4.34
CA VAL A 259 -19.34 -12.87 3.51
C VAL A 259 -20.84 -12.74 3.73
N ARG A 260 -21.29 -12.72 5.00
CA ARG A 260 -22.74 -12.79 5.33
C ARG A 260 -23.44 -11.46 5.14
N ASP A 261 -22.80 -10.36 5.56
CA ASP A 261 -23.46 -9.05 5.60
C ASP A 261 -23.26 -8.27 4.28
N TYR A 262 -22.15 -8.53 3.56
CA TYR A 262 -21.77 -7.77 2.35
C TYR A 262 -21.60 -8.62 1.09
N GLY A 263 -21.72 -9.96 1.19
CA GLY A 263 -21.57 -10.87 0.06
C GLY A 263 -20.16 -10.88 -0.57
N VAL A 264 -19.13 -10.51 0.20
CA VAL A 264 -17.75 -10.43 -0.28
C VAL A 264 -17.22 -11.82 -0.59
N THR A 265 -16.69 -11.98 -1.81
CA THR A 265 -16.01 -13.19 -2.27
C THR A 265 -14.56 -12.96 -2.62
N ASN A 266 -14.19 -11.73 -3.01
CA ASN A 266 -12.81 -11.37 -3.34
C ASN A 266 -12.17 -10.68 -2.13
N ILE A 267 -11.09 -11.26 -1.60
CA ILE A 267 -10.40 -10.73 -0.41
C ILE A 267 -8.91 -10.58 -0.71
N LYS A 268 -8.37 -9.41 -0.38
CA LYS A 268 -6.93 -9.20 -0.26
C LYS A 268 -6.52 -9.30 1.19
N ILE A 269 -5.45 -10.03 1.46
CA ILE A 269 -4.72 -9.96 2.73
C ILE A 269 -3.46 -9.14 2.48
N PRO A 270 -3.45 -7.84 2.85
CA PRO A 270 -2.35 -6.93 2.54
C PRO A 270 -1.20 -7.02 3.54
N ASP A 271 -1.21 -8.03 4.42
CA ASP A 271 -0.11 -8.29 5.35
C ASP A 271 1.21 -8.38 4.56
N GLU A 272 2.24 -7.67 4.99
CA GLU A 272 3.54 -7.66 4.32
C GLU A 272 4.18 -9.05 4.26
N MET A 273 3.84 -9.89 5.24
CA MET A 273 4.38 -11.25 5.39
C MET A 273 3.31 -12.23 5.90
N PHE A 274 2.23 -12.40 5.14
CA PHE A 274 1.17 -13.33 5.53
C PHE A 274 1.70 -14.77 5.70
N VAL A 275 2.45 -15.26 4.72
CA VAL A 275 2.97 -16.65 4.70
C VAL A 275 4.25 -16.78 5.55
N LEU A 276 4.33 -16.18 6.72
CA LEU A 276 5.49 -16.26 7.62
C LEU A 276 5.20 -17.14 8.85
N ASN A 277 4.11 -16.87 9.54
CA ASN A 277 3.73 -17.59 10.75
C ASN A 277 2.82 -18.76 10.40
N ARG A 278 3.40 -19.96 10.29
CA ARG A 278 2.70 -21.20 9.91
C ARG A 278 1.45 -21.46 10.76
N ARG A 279 1.53 -21.30 12.09
CA ARG A 279 0.38 -21.55 12.99
C ARG A 279 -0.76 -20.59 12.73
N HIS A 280 -0.44 -19.33 12.50
CA HIS A 280 -1.40 -18.28 12.18
C HIS A 280 -2.11 -18.58 10.85
N VAL A 281 -1.34 -18.83 9.80
CA VAL A 281 -1.88 -19.14 8.46
C VAL A 281 -2.77 -20.38 8.47
N ILE A 282 -2.28 -21.50 9.00
CA ILE A 282 -3.04 -22.75 9.07
C ILE A 282 -4.31 -22.55 9.90
N GLY A 283 -4.22 -21.85 11.04
CA GLY A 283 -5.36 -21.57 11.88
C GLY A 283 -6.48 -20.78 11.17
N ILE A 284 -6.11 -19.80 10.32
CA ILE A 284 -7.07 -19.05 9.49
C ILE A 284 -7.65 -19.96 8.40
N CYS A 285 -6.80 -20.68 7.67
CA CYS A 285 -7.21 -21.57 6.59
C CYS A 285 -8.19 -22.65 7.07
N ASP A 286 -7.90 -23.31 8.19
CA ASP A 286 -8.77 -24.35 8.76
C ASP A 286 -10.16 -23.79 9.06
N ARG A 287 -10.26 -22.58 9.61
CA ARG A 287 -11.55 -21.93 9.91
C ARG A 287 -12.33 -21.55 8.65
N ILE A 288 -11.65 -21.11 7.58
CA ILE A 288 -12.29 -20.84 6.29
C ILE A 288 -12.82 -22.15 5.70
N ILE A 289 -12.03 -23.22 5.73
CA ILE A 289 -12.41 -24.55 5.23
C ILE A 289 -13.63 -25.11 6.00
N GLU A 290 -13.63 -25.00 7.32
CA GLU A 290 -14.74 -25.40 8.19
C GLU A 290 -16.06 -24.68 7.86
N ARG A 291 -15.99 -23.40 7.44
CA ARG A 291 -17.16 -22.62 7.01
C ARG A 291 -17.68 -23.03 5.62
N GLY A 292 -16.88 -23.72 4.83
CA GLY A 292 -17.20 -24.07 3.45
C GLY A 292 -17.33 -22.86 2.51
N TYR A 293 -16.68 -21.75 2.84
CA TYR A 293 -16.70 -20.54 2.00
C TYR A 293 -15.99 -20.79 0.68
N ARG A 294 -16.55 -20.19 -0.39
CA ARG A 294 -15.91 -20.11 -1.72
C ARG A 294 -15.39 -18.72 -1.91
N LEU A 295 -14.11 -18.53 -1.62
CA LEU A 295 -13.45 -17.24 -1.67
C LEU A 295 -12.37 -17.23 -2.75
N ASN A 296 -12.10 -16.05 -3.28
CA ASN A 296 -10.96 -15.73 -4.13
C ASN A 296 -10.04 -14.83 -3.32
N ILE A 297 -9.00 -15.40 -2.72
CA ILE A 297 -8.11 -14.68 -1.80
C ILE A 297 -6.72 -14.57 -2.41
N TRP A 298 -6.06 -13.42 -2.22
CA TRP A 298 -4.64 -13.29 -2.46
C TRP A 298 -3.90 -12.70 -1.26
N ALA A 299 -2.63 -13.09 -1.11
CA ALA A 299 -1.76 -12.64 -0.03
C ALA A 299 -0.30 -12.59 -0.48
N TYR A 300 0.57 -11.96 0.33
CA TYR A 300 2.00 -11.90 0.06
C TYR A 300 2.79 -13.05 0.68
N ALA A 301 3.82 -13.49 -0.05
CA ALA A 301 4.80 -14.47 0.38
C ALA A 301 6.23 -14.05 -0.04
N ARG A 302 7.23 -14.62 0.62
CA ARG A 302 8.64 -14.57 0.20
C ARG A 302 9.06 -15.94 -0.32
N VAL A 303 10.07 -15.98 -1.18
CA VAL A 303 10.63 -17.23 -1.73
C VAL A 303 11.02 -18.21 -0.61
N ASP A 304 11.63 -17.70 0.46
CA ASP A 304 12.16 -18.47 1.58
C ASP A 304 11.13 -18.80 2.69
N THR A 305 9.84 -18.44 2.52
CA THR A 305 8.80 -18.71 3.53
C THR A 305 7.77 -19.74 3.11
N VAL A 306 7.77 -20.15 1.84
CA VAL A 306 6.75 -21.04 1.25
C VAL A 306 7.03 -22.51 1.60
N GLN A 307 6.07 -23.18 2.29
CA GLN A 307 6.14 -24.59 2.71
C GLN A 307 4.94 -25.37 2.17
N ASP A 308 5.13 -26.66 1.84
CA ASP A 308 4.10 -27.52 1.22
C ASP A 308 2.83 -27.62 2.05
N GLU A 309 2.92 -27.86 3.35
CA GLU A 309 1.76 -27.95 4.24
C GLU A 309 0.93 -26.65 4.26
N VAL A 310 1.60 -25.51 4.19
CA VAL A 310 0.93 -24.20 4.12
C VAL A 310 0.22 -24.03 2.79
N LEU A 311 0.86 -24.40 1.67
CA LEU A 311 0.26 -24.31 0.33
C LEU A 311 -0.99 -25.17 0.18
N GLU A 312 -0.97 -26.39 0.70
CA GLU A 312 -2.16 -27.26 0.71
C GLU A 312 -3.34 -26.59 1.41
N LYS A 313 -3.10 -26.01 2.59
CA LYS A 313 -4.14 -25.32 3.36
C LYS A 313 -4.61 -24.05 2.66
N LEU A 314 -3.71 -23.26 2.10
CA LEU A 314 -4.04 -22.05 1.33
C LEU A 314 -4.95 -22.38 0.15
N ALA A 315 -4.58 -23.36 -0.68
CA ALA A 315 -5.37 -23.77 -1.85
C ALA A 315 -6.79 -24.20 -1.45
N ARG A 316 -6.92 -25.02 -0.41
CA ARG A 316 -8.22 -25.49 0.10
C ARG A 316 -9.07 -24.38 0.72
N ALA A 317 -8.44 -23.34 1.29
CA ALA A 317 -9.12 -22.18 1.87
C ALA A 317 -9.54 -21.13 0.82
N GLY A 318 -9.18 -21.32 -0.47
CA GLY A 318 -9.54 -20.40 -1.54
C GLY A 318 -8.51 -19.28 -1.78
N PHE A 319 -7.26 -19.49 -1.36
CA PHE A 319 -6.18 -18.63 -1.82
C PHE A 319 -5.81 -19.02 -3.24
N THR A 320 -6.22 -18.20 -4.19
CA THR A 320 -6.01 -18.43 -5.63
C THR A 320 -4.75 -17.77 -6.15
N TRP A 321 -4.21 -16.78 -5.42
CA TRP A 321 -3.00 -16.05 -5.79
C TRP A 321 -2.05 -15.82 -4.63
N LEU A 322 -0.75 -15.91 -4.92
CA LEU A 322 0.31 -15.43 -4.03
C LEU A 322 1.15 -14.35 -4.73
N GLY A 323 1.25 -13.20 -4.08
CA GLY A 323 2.19 -12.14 -4.45
C GLY A 323 3.59 -12.50 -3.96
N LEU A 324 4.51 -12.89 -4.86
CA LEU A 324 5.83 -13.38 -4.50
C LEU A 324 6.90 -12.29 -4.72
N GLY A 325 7.56 -11.86 -3.63
CA GLY A 325 8.66 -10.90 -3.72
C GLY A 325 9.96 -11.56 -4.15
N ILE A 326 10.35 -11.39 -5.43
CA ILE A 326 11.60 -11.87 -6.03
C ILE A 326 12.65 -10.75 -6.06
N GLU A 327 12.23 -9.56 -6.41
CA GLU A 327 12.93 -8.28 -6.54
C GLU A 327 13.93 -8.26 -7.70
N SER A 328 14.98 -9.12 -7.71
CA SER A 328 16.00 -9.15 -8.74
C SER A 328 16.38 -10.58 -9.16
N GLY A 329 16.74 -10.79 -10.41
CA GLY A 329 17.36 -12.03 -10.90
C GLY A 329 18.82 -12.16 -10.43
N SER A 330 19.50 -11.06 -10.11
CA SER A 330 20.87 -11.07 -9.63
C SER A 330 20.93 -11.34 -8.12
N GLN A 331 21.62 -12.38 -7.69
CA GLN A 331 21.82 -12.67 -6.29
C GLN A 331 22.61 -11.54 -5.61
N HIS A 332 23.66 -11.02 -6.27
CA HIS A 332 24.44 -9.90 -5.75
C HIS A 332 23.58 -8.67 -5.40
N VAL A 333 22.66 -8.31 -6.30
CA VAL A 333 21.72 -7.18 -6.09
C VAL A 333 20.76 -7.47 -4.94
N ARG A 334 20.25 -8.71 -4.81
CA ARG A 334 19.37 -9.09 -3.69
C ARG A 334 20.10 -9.05 -2.36
N ASP A 335 21.35 -9.53 -2.31
CA ASP A 335 22.18 -9.52 -1.11
C ASP A 335 22.47 -8.07 -0.67
N GLY A 336 22.73 -7.17 -1.61
CA GLY A 336 22.99 -5.74 -1.36
C GLY A 336 21.79 -5.00 -0.70
N VAL A 337 20.57 -5.54 -0.80
CA VAL A 337 19.37 -4.97 -0.18
C VAL A 337 18.76 -5.85 0.93
N GLU A 338 19.49 -6.82 1.43
CA GLU A 338 19.08 -7.72 2.53
C GLU A 338 17.75 -8.47 2.27
N LYS A 339 17.50 -8.81 1.00
CA LYS A 339 16.23 -9.50 0.64
C LYS A 339 16.20 -10.96 1.11
N GLY A 340 17.33 -11.61 1.26
CA GLY A 340 17.45 -13.01 1.67
C GLY A 340 18.46 -13.78 0.83
N ARG A 341 18.93 -14.90 1.39
CA ARG A 341 19.97 -15.74 0.77
C ARG A 341 19.35 -16.92 0.01
N PHE A 342 18.68 -16.64 -1.09
CA PHE A 342 18.13 -17.67 -1.98
C PHE A 342 18.63 -17.44 -3.41
N GLY A 343 18.94 -18.53 -4.12
CA GLY A 343 19.41 -18.49 -5.49
C GLY A 343 18.27 -18.52 -6.52
N GLU A 344 18.65 -18.46 -7.81
CA GLU A 344 17.70 -18.57 -8.92
C GLU A 344 16.97 -19.92 -8.90
N GLY A 345 17.67 -21.01 -8.61
CA GLY A 345 17.07 -22.35 -8.50
C GLY A 345 15.98 -22.42 -7.41
N ASP A 346 16.17 -21.73 -6.29
CA ASP A 346 15.17 -21.67 -5.23
C ASP A 346 13.93 -20.88 -5.68
N ILE A 347 14.11 -19.81 -6.47
CA ILE A 347 13.01 -19.03 -7.02
C ILE A 347 12.17 -19.89 -7.97
N VAL A 348 12.82 -20.58 -8.92
CA VAL A 348 12.15 -21.48 -9.88
C VAL A 348 11.40 -22.57 -9.12
N ALA A 349 12.07 -23.29 -8.21
CA ALA A 349 11.45 -24.36 -7.43
C ALA A 349 10.26 -23.87 -6.59
N THR A 350 10.33 -22.64 -6.04
CA THR A 350 9.22 -22.06 -5.26
C THR A 350 8.03 -21.71 -6.14
N VAL A 351 8.25 -21.13 -7.33
CA VAL A 351 7.17 -20.81 -8.28
C VAL A 351 6.48 -22.09 -8.74
N ASP A 352 7.25 -23.11 -9.14
CA ASP A 352 6.72 -24.40 -9.57
C ASP A 352 5.95 -25.09 -8.45
N LYS A 353 6.47 -25.04 -7.23
CA LYS A 353 5.78 -25.55 -6.04
C LYS A 353 4.43 -24.86 -5.82
N ILE A 354 4.36 -23.53 -5.81
CA ILE A 354 3.11 -22.79 -5.65
C ILE A 354 2.09 -23.22 -6.70
N ARG A 355 2.50 -23.28 -7.96
CA ARG A 355 1.66 -23.70 -9.09
C ARG A 355 1.17 -25.15 -8.98
N SER A 356 1.98 -26.05 -8.42
CA SER A 356 1.58 -27.45 -8.24
C SER A 356 0.39 -27.64 -7.30
N TYR A 357 0.11 -26.65 -6.45
CA TYR A 357 -1.10 -26.61 -5.61
C TYR A 357 -2.27 -25.84 -6.24
N GLY A 358 -2.16 -25.45 -7.51
CA GLY A 358 -3.20 -24.70 -8.23
C GLY A 358 -3.31 -23.23 -7.82
N ILE A 359 -2.26 -22.67 -7.21
CA ILE A 359 -2.20 -21.26 -6.82
C ILE A 359 -1.40 -20.49 -7.89
N HIS A 360 -1.94 -19.37 -8.37
CA HIS A 360 -1.28 -18.48 -9.32
C HIS A 360 -0.25 -17.59 -8.62
N VAL A 361 0.78 -17.19 -9.37
CA VAL A 361 1.86 -16.34 -8.86
C VAL A 361 1.78 -14.95 -9.49
N ALA A 362 1.69 -13.93 -8.63
CA ALA A 362 1.94 -12.54 -8.99
C ALA A 362 3.37 -12.16 -8.55
N ALA A 363 4.34 -12.28 -9.46
CA ALA A 363 5.74 -12.02 -9.14
C ALA A 363 6.05 -10.52 -9.09
N ASN A 364 6.84 -10.09 -8.10
CA ASN A 364 7.25 -8.71 -7.94
C ASN A 364 8.76 -8.56 -8.20
N TYR A 365 9.11 -7.61 -9.06
CA TYR A 365 10.48 -7.29 -9.47
C TYR A 365 10.74 -5.80 -9.29
N ILE A 366 11.98 -5.45 -8.91
CA ILE A 366 12.44 -4.07 -8.75
C ILE A 366 13.68 -3.87 -9.61
N PHE A 367 13.66 -2.86 -10.48
CA PHE A 367 14.79 -2.40 -11.27
C PHE A 367 15.41 -1.15 -10.66
N GLY A 368 16.73 -1.01 -10.75
CA GLY A 368 17.45 0.15 -10.24
C GLY A 368 17.70 0.10 -8.73
N LEU A 369 17.81 -1.09 -8.14
CA LEU A 369 18.39 -1.25 -6.81
C LEU A 369 19.86 -0.77 -6.82
N PRO A 370 20.46 -0.36 -5.69
CA PRO A 370 21.75 0.34 -5.66
C PRO A 370 22.86 -0.27 -6.51
N ASP A 371 22.98 -1.61 -6.50
CA ASP A 371 24.03 -2.34 -7.22
C ASP A 371 23.61 -2.76 -8.65
N ASP A 372 22.44 -2.33 -9.13
CA ASP A 372 21.98 -2.70 -10.47
C ASP A 372 22.81 -2.07 -11.58
N THR A 373 23.12 -2.89 -12.56
CA THR A 373 23.66 -2.52 -13.88
C THR A 373 22.64 -2.84 -14.97
N SER A 374 22.90 -2.46 -16.21
CA SER A 374 22.07 -2.85 -17.35
C SER A 374 21.96 -4.38 -17.49
N GLU A 375 23.05 -5.08 -17.21
CA GLU A 375 23.15 -6.54 -17.30
C GLU A 375 22.31 -7.23 -16.20
N SER A 376 22.37 -6.74 -14.95
CA SER A 376 21.60 -7.32 -13.84
C SER A 376 20.10 -7.05 -13.98
N MET A 377 19.72 -5.87 -14.48
CA MET A 377 18.31 -5.59 -14.82
C MET A 377 17.83 -6.48 -15.96
N ARG A 378 18.67 -6.72 -17.00
CA ARG A 378 18.35 -7.66 -18.08
C ARG A 378 18.19 -9.09 -17.54
N ALA A 379 19.10 -9.56 -16.69
CA ALA A 379 18.99 -10.87 -16.04
C ALA A 379 17.69 -11.00 -15.21
N THR A 380 17.25 -9.93 -14.57
CA THR A 380 15.96 -9.89 -13.85
C THR A 380 14.77 -10.06 -14.79
N LEU A 381 14.78 -9.39 -15.94
CA LEU A 381 13.74 -9.55 -16.95
C LEU A 381 13.78 -10.94 -17.62
N ASP A 382 14.97 -11.46 -17.90
CA ASP A 382 15.14 -12.81 -18.45
C ASP A 382 14.60 -13.89 -17.51
N LEU A 383 14.87 -13.76 -16.20
CA LEU A 383 14.27 -14.62 -15.17
C LEU A 383 12.73 -14.49 -15.17
N ALA A 384 12.19 -13.27 -15.22
CA ALA A 384 10.75 -13.07 -15.29
C ALA A 384 10.11 -13.75 -16.50
N LEU A 385 10.73 -13.61 -17.68
CA LEU A 385 10.30 -14.27 -18.93
C LEU A 385 10.42 -15.80 -18.85
N ALA A 386 11.46 -16.32 -18.19
CA ALA A 386 11.67 -17.76 -17.98
C ALA A 386 10.60 -18.34 -17.04
N LEU A 387 10.32 -17.68 -15.90
CA LEU A 387 9.29 -18.07 -14.95
C LEU A 387 7.88 -17.98 -15.54
N ASN A 388 7.65 -16.98 -16.41
CA ASN A 388 6.38 -16.77 -17.10
C ASN A 388 5.18 -16.86 -16.16
N THR A 389 5.23 -16.10 -15.04
CA THR A 389 4.18 -16.09 -14.00
C THR A 389 2.89 -15.48 -14.53
N GLU A 390 1.76 -15.83 -13.91
CA GLU A 390 0.42 -15.43 -14.38
C GLU A 390 0.23 -13.91 -14.30
N TRP A 391 0.94 -13.26 -13.36
CA TRP A 391 1.08 -11.81 -13.29
C TRP A 391 2.50 -11.42 -12.89
N ALA A 392 2.96 -10.28 -13.37
CA ALA A 392 4.25 -9.69 -12.98
C ALA A 392 4.08 -8.19 -12.69
N ASN A 393 4.65 -7.73 -11.59
CA ASN A 393 4.78 -6.32 -11.26
C ASN A 393 6.24 -5.91 -11.44
N PHE A 394 6.46 -4.89 -12.26
CA PHE A 394 7.77 -4.28 -12.47
C PHE A 394 7.79 -2.89 -11.84
N TYR A 395 8.62 -2.73 -10.82
CA TYR A 395 8.81 -1.48 -10.08
C TYR A 395 10.19 -0.90 -10.38
N CYS A 396 10.32 0.42 -10.28
CA CYS A 396 11.62 1.04 -10.09
C CYS A 396 11.94 1.13 -8.60
N ALA A 397 13.22 1.05 -8.25
CA ALA A 397 13.65 1.35 -6.89
C ALA A 397 13.34 2.81 -6.54
N MET A 398 12.66 2.99 -5.43
CA MET A 398 12.33 4.29 -4.85
C MET A 398 12.87 4.35 -3.43
N ALA A 399 13.60 5.38 -3.10
CA ALA A 399 14.08 5.60 -1.74
C ALA A 399 12.98 6.21 -0.88
N TYR A 400 11.96 5.42 -0.52
CA TYR A 400 10.84 5.92 0.28
C TYR A 400 11.29 6.41 1.65
N PRO A 401 10.79 7.59 2.13
CA PRO A 401 11.03 8.04 3.49
C PRO A 401 10.72 6.95 4.53
N GLY A 402 11.62 6.79 5.50
CA GLY A 402 11.53 5.74 6.52
C GLY A 402 12.22 4.43 6.15
N SER A 403 12.71 4.26 4.90
CA SER A 403 13.55 3.12 4.51
C SER A 403 15.05 3.42 4.79
N PRO A 404 15.86 2.40 5.07
CA PRO A 404 17.31 2.55 5.08
C PRO A 404 17.87 3.09 3.76
N LEU A 405 17.23 2.75 2.64
CA LEU A 405 17.61 3.24 1.31
C LEU A 405 17.44 4.75 1.17
N TYR A 406 16.44 5.37 1.81
CA TYR A 406 16.29 6.83 1.84
C TYR A 406 17.49 7.50 2.54
N THR A 407 17.90 6.93 3.67
CA THR A 407 19.07 7.41 4.41
C THR A 407 20.36 7.24 3.60
N LEU A 408 20.50 6.12 2.90
CA LEU A 408 21.64 5.86 2.01
C LEU A 408 21.68 6.86 0.85
N ALA A 409 20.54 7.07 0.15
CA ALA A 409 20.43 8.01 -0.97
C ALA A 409 20.80 9.43 -0.56
N ARG A 410 20.30 9.90 0.60
CA ARG A 410 20.69 11.21 1.16
C ARG A 410 22.19 11.31 1.45
N ARG A 411 22.77 10.27 2.00
CA ARG A 411 24.22 10.22 2.30
C ARG A 411 25.09 10.18 1.03
N LYS A 412 24.63 9.46 -0.01
CA LYS A 412 25.29 9.42 -1.33
C LYS A 412 25.01 10.65 -2.18
N GLN A 413 24.16 11.57 -1.71
CA GLN A 413 23.72 12.75 -2.45
C GLN A 413 23.07 12.42 -3.80
N TRP A 414 22.40 11.29 -3.88
CA TRP A 414 21.61 10.93 -5.03
C TRP A 414 20.38 11.85 -5.13
N THR A 415 20.06 12.26 -6.36
CA THR A 415 18.85 13.06 -6.60
C THR A 415 17.60 12.30 -6.20
N LEU A 416 16.79 12.93 -5.36
CA LEU A 416 15.51 12.40 -4.91
C LEU A 416 14.35 13.27 -5.42
N PRO A 417 13.15 12.69 -5.57
CA PRO A 417 11.98 13.46 -6.00
C PRO A 417 11.67 14.67 -5.12
N ASP A 418 11.98 14.59 -3.84
CA ASP A 418 11.72 15.62 -2.82
C ASP A 418 12.87 16.63 -2.61
N ASP A 419 13.85 16.67 -3.51
CA ASP A 419 14.84 17.74 -3.56
C ASP A 419 14.20 19.04 -4.07
N GLN A 420 14.88 20.18 -3.85
CA GLN A 420 14.34 21.53 -4.10
C GLN A 420 13.81 21.72 -5.54
N ASP A 421 14.49 21.14 -6.54
CA ASP A 421 14.09 21.22 -7.97
C ASP A 421 13.36 19.95 -8.45
N GLY A 422 13.01 19.05 -7.53
CA GLY A 422 12.35 17.81 -7.81
C GLY A 422 10.83 17.94 -8.02
N PRO A 423 10.16 16.86 -8.47
CA PRO A 423 8.72 16.86 -8.66
C PRO A 423 7.92 16.79 -7.33
N GLY A 424 8.59 16.70 -6.19
CA GLY A 424 7.97 16.50 -4.89
C GLY A 424 7.48 15.06 -4.66
N TRP A 425 6.60 14.88 -3.69
CA TRP A 425 6.16 13.55 -3.24
C TRP A 425 5.49 12.71 -4.33
N ILE A 426 4.90 13.32 -5.36
CA ILE A 426 4.32 12.56 -6.49
C ILE A 426 5.38 11.82 -7.30
N GLY A 427 6.62 12.31 -7.33
CA GLY A 427 7.74 11.67 -8.02
C GLY A 427 8.08 10.27 -7.49
N TYR A 428 7.62 9.93 -6.29
CA TYR A 428 7.72 8.58 -5.72
C TYR A 428 6.69 7.60 -6.28
N SER A 429 5.79 8.02 -7.15
CA SER A 429 4.83 7.13 -7.80
C SER A 429 5.46 6.37 -8.97
N GLN A 430 5.19 5.06 -9.03
CA GLN A 430 5.61 4.19 -10.14
C GLN A 430 4.94 4.56 -11.48
N HIS A 431 3.74 5.17 -11.44
CA HIS A 431 2.90 5.39 -12.62
C HIS A 431 2.56 6.85 -12.89
N ALA A 432 2.90 7.78 -12.01
CA ALA A 432 2.67 9.20 -12.24
C ALA A 432 3.51 9.74 -13.41
N TYR A 433 3.05 10.83 -14.01
CA TYR A 433 3.77 11.55 -15.05
C TYR A 433 5.16 12.02 -14.56
N GLU A 434 5.23 12.45 -13.31
CA GLU A 434 6.42 12.98 -12.63
C GLU A 434 7.34 11.90 -12.04
N SER A 435 7.04 10.62 -12.26
CA SER A 435 7.83 9.51 -11.70
C SER A 435 9.34 9.74 -11.85
N CYS A 436 10.05 9.70 -10.72
CA CYS A 436 11.49 9.94 -10.64
C CYS A 436 12.13 8.88 -9.74
N PRO A 437 12.51 7.71 -10.29
CA PRO A 437 13.13 6.65 -9.52
C PRO A 437 14.54 7.00 -9.05
N LEU A 438 15.07 6.15 -8.19
CA LEU A 438 16.44 6.24 -7.73
C LEU A 438 17.43 5.97 -8.88
N PRO A 439 18.54 6.71 -9.01
CA PRO A 439 19.68 6.26 -9.80
C PRO A 439 20.38 5.09 -9.11
N THR A 440 21.24 4.37 -9.81
CA THR A 440 22.18 3.41 -9.22
C THR A 440 23.60 3.96 -9.26
N ASP A 441 24.57 3.22 -8.74
CA ASP A 441 25.98 3.59 -8.90
C ASP A 441 26.44 3.53 -10.38
N HIS A 442 25.64 2.95 -11.29
CA HIS A 442 25.96 2.70 -12.69
C HIS A 442 24.99 3.34 -13.70
N LEU A 443 23.76 3.65 -13.27
CA LEU A 443 22.69 4.05 -14.17
C LEU A 443 21.97 5.31 -13.64
N THR A 444 21.57 6.17 -14.56
CA THR A 444 20.71 7.30 -14.24
C THR A 444 19.27 6.88 -13.97
N ALA A 445 18.53 7.66 -13.21
CA ALA A 445 17.09 7.46 -12.95
C ALA A 445 16.28 7.30 -14.26
N THR A 446 16.60 8.08 -15.29
CA THR A 446 15.96 8.01 -16.62
C THR A 446 16.21 6.67 -17.30
N GLN A 447 17.43 6.13 -17.21
CA GLN A 447 17.76 4.81 -17.79
C GLN A 447 17.00 3.68 -17.09
N VAL A 448 16.92 3.72 -15.75
CA VAL A 448 16.15 2.77 -14.95
C VAL A 448 14.68 2.80 -15.33
N LEU A 449 14.06 3.99 -15.38
CA LEU A 449 12.64 4.14 -15.72
C LEU A 449 12.35 3.69 -17.16
N ALA A 450 13.19 4.07 -18.11
CA ALA A 450 13.05 3.64 -19.50
C ALA A 450 13.20 2.11 -19.66
N PHE A 451 14.10 1.49 -18.91
CA PHE A 451 14.22 0.03 -18.88
C PHE A 451 12.96 -0.62 -18.34
N ARG A 452 12.45 -0.15 -17.20
CA ARG A 452 11.21 -0.69 -16.58
C ARG A 452 10.02 -0.59 -17.53
N ASP A 453 9.84 0.54 -18.21
CA ASP A 453 8.70 0.73 -19.11
C ASP A 453 8.80 -0.22 -20.34
N ARG A 454 10.01 -0.43 -20.88
CA ARG A 454 10.24 -1.45 -21.92
C ARG A 454 10.03 -2.88 -21.42
N ALA A 455 10.53 -3.21 -20.22
CA ALA A 455 10.38 -4.52 -19.61
C ALA A 455 8.92 -4.92 -19.43
N PHE A 456 8.06 -3.97 -19.03
CA PHE A 456 6.63 -4.18 -18.92
C PHE A 456 6.02 -4.60 -20.26
N VAL A 457 6.29 -3.86 -21.33
CA VAL A 457 5.78 -4.18 -22.67
C VAL A 457 6.33 -5.52 -23.16
N GLU A 458 7.65 -5.74 -23.03
CA GLU A 458 8.30 -6.98 -23.46
C GLU A 458 7.72 -8.21 -22.78
N TYR A 459 7.44 -8.14 -21.48
CA TYR A 459 6.86 -9.25 -20.73
C TYR A 459 5.41 -9.54 -21.15
N PHE A 460 4.54 -8.54 -21.10
CA PHE A 460 3.10 -8.74 -21.30
C PHE A 460 2.71 -8.98 -22.76
N THR A 461 3.57 -8.63 -23.72
CA THR A 461 3.38 -8.94 -25.15
C THR A 461 4.16 -10.17 -25.62
N HIS A 462 4.93 -10.80 -24.73
CA HIS A 462 5.73 -11.97 -25.09
C HIS A 462 4.84 -13.15 -25.51
N PRO A 463 5.11 -13.83 -26.65
CA PRO A 463 4.23 -14.89 -27.16
C PRO A 463 3.97 -16.04 -26.18
N ARG A 464 4.99 -16.43 -25.38
CA ARG A 464 4.81 -17.44 -24.32
C ARG A 464 3.82 -17.00 -23.25
N TYR A 465 3.88 -15.72 -22.85
CA TYR A 465 2.97 -15.15 -21.85
C TYR A 465 1.54 -15.12 -22.38
N VAL A 466 1.33 -14.57 -23.58
CA VAL A 466 0.00 -14.52 -24.21
C VAL A 466 -0.60 -15.92 -24.38
N SER A 467 0.22 -16.90 -24.83
CA SER A 467 -0.21 -18.30 -24.96
C SER A 467 -0.54 -18.92 -23.60
N MET A 468 0.20 -18.61 -22.54
CA MET A 468 -0.10 -19.08 -21.19
C MET A 468 -1.42 -18.51 -20.69
N LEU A 469 -1.66 -17.19 -20.83
CA LEU A 469 -2.91 -16.56 -20.43
C LEU A 469 -4.12 -17.18 -21.15
N GLN A 470 -4.01 -17.40 -22.47
CA GLN A 470 -5.09 -18.01 -23.26
C GLN A 470 -5.43 -19.43 -22.79
N ARG A 471 -4.41 -20.22 -22.45
CA ARG A 471 -4.61 -21.59 -21.94
C ARG A 471 -5.18 -21.61 -20.53
N THR A 472 -4.74 -20.72 -19.67
CA THR A 472 -5.08 -20.74 -18.23
C THR A 472 -6.41 -20.06 -17.97
N PHE A 473 -6.65 -18.87 -18.57
CA PHE A 473 -7.79 -18.00 -18.25
C PHE A 473 -8.70 -17.72 -19.46
N GLY A 474 -8.31 -18.18 -20.65
CA GLY A 474 -9.10 -18.00 -21.87
C GLY A 474 -8.79 -16.69 -22.63
N ALA A 475 -9.32 -16.62 -23.85
CA ALA A 475 -9.11 -15.50 -24.77
C ALA A 475 -9.55 -14.12 -24.22
N PRO A 476 -10.66 -13.98 -23.46
CA PRO A 476 -11.07 -12.68 -22.93
C PRO A 476 -10.00 -12.03 -22.03
N VAL A 477 -9.28 -12.82 -21.22
CA VAL A 477 -8.22 -12.31 -20.34
C VAL A 477 -7.00 -11.87 -21.17
N ALA A 478 -6.61 -12.63 -22.17
CA ALA A 478 -5.52 -12.25 -23.06
C ALA A 478 -5.84 -10.93 -23.81
N THR A 479 -7.07 -10.76 -24.28
CA THR A 479 -7.54 -9.50 -24.90
C THR A 479 -7.52 -8.34 -23.89
N HIS A 480 -7.96 -8.57 -22.66
CA HIS A 480 -7.94 -7.56 -21.60
C HIS A 480 -6.52 -7.09 -21.27
N VAL A 481 -5.57 -8.02 -21.17
CA VAL A 481 -4.15 -7.67 -20.91
C VAL A 481 -3.53 -6.97 -22.13
N ALA A 482 -3.86 -7.37 -23.35
CA ALA A 482 -3.41 -6.67 -24.56
C ALA A 482 -3.89 -5.20 -24.55
N ALA A 483 -5.17 -4.95 -24.24
CA ALA A 483 -5.71 -3.60 -24.11
C ALA A 483 -4.99 -2.79 -23.02
N MET A 484 -4.59 -3.42 -21.89
CA MET A 484 -3.79 -2.76 -20.87
C MET A 484 -2.43 -2.28 -21.42
N CYS A 485 -1.79 -3.07 -22.28
CA CYS A 485 -0.50 -2.74 -22.88
C CYS A 485 -0.58 -1.58 -23.90
N GLU A 486 -1.78 -1.29 -24.44
CA GLU A 486 -2.00 -0.16 -25.34
C GLU A 486 -2.00 1.20 -24.57
N HIS A 487 -2.25 1.17 -23.26
CA HIS A 487 -2.19 2.36 -22.42
C HIS A 487 -0.76 2.76 -22.12
N GLN A 488 -0.24 3.73 -22.87
CA GLN A 488 1.07 4.30 -22.58
C GLN A 488 1.02 5.23 -21.38
N VAL A 489 1.74 4.88 -20.32
CA VAL A 489 1.94 5.77 -19.18
C VAL A 489 2.81 6.93 -19.64
N ARG A 490 2.27 8.17 -19.59
CA ARG A 490 3.03 9.38 -19.94
C ARG A 490 4.12 9.64 -18.90
N ARG A 491 5.30 10.11 -19.38
CA ARG A 491 6.47 10.37 -18.52
C ARG A 491 7.07 11.73 -18.82
N ARG A 492 7.31 12.52 -17.78
CA ARG A 492 7.95 13.83 -17.89
C ARG A 492 9.30 13.78 -18.62
N HIS A 493 10.10 12.75 -18.36
CA HIS A 493 11.43 12.62 -18.98
C HIS A 493 11.36 12.32 -20.49
N HIS A 494 10.32 11.66 -21.01
CA HIS A 494 10.11 11.47 -22.44
C HIS A 494 9.81 12.82 -23.12
N ASP A 495 8.94 13.63 -22.50
CA ASP A 495 8.56 14.93 -23.02
C ASP A 495 9.74 15.91 -22.99
N LEU A 496 10.64 15.82 -22.00
CA LEU A 496 11.86 16.63 -21.93
C LEU A 496 12.90 16.21 -22.97
N ALA A 497 13.03 14.91 -23.24
CA ALA A 497 13.96 14.40 -24.27
C ALA A 497 13.49 14.73 -25.69
N ALA A 498 12.19 14.93 -25.90
CA ALA A 498 11.61 15.29 -27.21
C ALA A 498 11.69 16.80 -27.52
N ARG A 499 12.04 17.65 -26.55
CA ARG A 499 12.25 19.09 -26.79
C ARG A 499 13.60 19.30 -27.46
N PRO A 500 13.68 19.98 -28.64
CA PRO A 500 14.96 20.36 -29.21
C PRO A 500 15.70 21.23 -28.19
N ALA A 501 17.01 21.02 -28.08
CA ALA A 501 17.88 21.87 -27.27
C ALA A 501 17.70 23.31 -27.72
N ALA A 502 17.28 24.18 -26.81
CA ALA A 502 17.04 25.61 -27.06
C ALA A 502 18.37 26.35 -27.21
#